data_a74d2e6d70f912b17db5ba9b5cc44fd7
#
_entry.id   a74d2e6d70f912b17db5ba9b5cc44fd7
#
_cell.length_a   1.000
_cell.length_b   1.000
_cell.length_c   1.000
_cell.angle_alpha   90.00
_cell.angle_beta   90.00
_cell.angle_gamma   90.00
#
_symmetry.space_group_name_H-M   'P 1'
#
loop_
_entity.id
_entity.type
_entity.pdbx_description
1 polymer ?
#
loop_
_entity_poly.entity_id
_entity_poly.type
_entity_poly.pdbx_seq_one_letter_code
_entity_poly.pdbx_strand_id
1 'polypeptide(L)'
;MSNVELENARWDCHTHIYGPWHDFPLPADAVYRPAAAPMSSLLDVHRKLGISRGVLVQAACYGSDHSALLDAIARTGGRYRGVALLDGSESDDQLRALHEGGVRGIRFNFMGHLAAEVDLDRLRTQAERVGKLGWHVLLHGRLAQVLPVLDAWRALETLLVVDHMGRPDGVDSSESAQRELLWDLHAHLQDQRRWIKLSGVDRMMSPSARPWQEAEPLVRDLLAAAPERAIWGSDWPHPNIQGDVPDDAKLLEFIESVCGGPEAAHDVLVRNPLRLYG
;
A
#
# COMPACT_ATOMS: atom_id res chain seq x y z
N MET A 1 -24.30 -5.22 -4.66
CA MET A 1 -24.18 -5.05 -3.19
C MET A 1 -25.09 -3.90 -2.79
N SER A 2 -25.87 -4.07 -1.72
CA SER A 2 -26.65 -2.99 -1.13
C SER A 2 -25.72 -1.96 -0.46
N ASN A 3 -26.18 -0.71 -0.21
CA ASN A 3 -25.39 0.28 0.49
C ASN A 3 -24.89 -0.21 1.87
N VAL A 4 -25.73 -1.00 2.56
CA VAL A 4 -25.39 -1.61 3.86
C VAL A 4 -24.25 -2.64 3.74
N GLU A 5 -24.19 -3.40 2.64
CA GLU A 5 -23.07 -4.33 2.41
C GLU A 5 -21.78 -3.59 2.07
N LEU A 6 -21.84 -2.41 1.48
CA LEU A 6 -20.69 -1.57 1.19
C LEU A 6 -20.11 -0.94 2.45
N GLU A 7 -20.98 -0.52 3.39
CA GLU A 7 -20.60 0.12 4.64
C GLU A 7 -19.93 -0.81 5.65
N ASN A 8 -20.09 -2.13 5.47
CA ASN A 8 -19.49 -3.17 6.32
C ASN A 8 -18.43 -4.00 5.62
N ALA A 9 -18.08 -3.67 4.40
CA ALA A 9 -17.13 -4.42 3.59
C ALA A 9 -15.69 -4.19 4.06
N ARG A 10 -15.06 -5.22 4.63
CA ARG A 10 -13.65 -5.16 5.06
C ARG A 10 -12.72 -5.12 3.85
N TRP A 11 -11.68 -4.32 3.96
CA TRP A 11 -10.67 -4.11 2.93
C TRP A 11 -9.31 -4.64 3.34
N ASP A 12 -8.62 -5.21 2.36
CA ASP A 12 -7.17 -5.33 2.34
C ASP A 12 -6.62 -4.30 1.35
N CYS A 13 -5.93 -3.28 1.86
CA CYS A 13 -5.48 -2.14 1.07
C CYS A 13 -4.07 -2.32 0.47
N HIS A 14 -3.48 -3.52 0.55
CA HIS A 14 -2.20 -3.79 -0.07
C HIS A 14 -2.04 -5.28 -0.40
N THR A 15 -2.24 -5.61 -1.67
CA THR A 15 -1.97 -6.94 -2.20
C THR A 15 -1.31 -6.84 -3.57
N HIS A 16 -0.64 -7.91 -3.97
CA HIS A 16 -0.09 -8.06 -5.32
C HIS A 16 -0.66 -9.30 -5.98
N ILE A 17 -0.67 -9.31 -7.31
CA ILE A 17 -0.97 -10.51 -8.08
C ILE A 17 0.18 -10.81 -9.04
N TYR A 18 0.42 -12.09 -9.30
CA TYR A 18 1.47 -12.58 -10.17
C TYR A 18 0.92 -13.69 -11.07
N GLY A 19 0.90 -13.44 -12.37
CA GLY A 19 0.37 -14.38 -13.34
C GLY A 19 -1.17 -14.49 -13.35
N PRO A 20 -1.70 -15.54 -13.98
CA PRO A 20 -0.97 -16.70 -14.53
C PRO A 20 -0.07 -16.32 -15.71
N TRP A 21 1.12 -16.95 -15.75
CA TRP A 21 2.20 -16.51 -16.68
C TRP A 21 1.89 -16.76 -18.14
N HIS A 22 0.96 -17.62 -18.49
CA HIS A 22 0.52 -17.85 -19.86
C HIS A 22 -0.37 -16.72 -20.40
N ASP A 23 -1.10 -16.02 -19.50
CA ASP A 23 -1.96 -14.89 -19.86
C ASP A 23 -1.21 -13.56 -19.71
N PHE A 24 -0.40 -13.44 -18.65
CA PHE A 24 0.32 -12.23 -18.26
C PHE A 24 1.82 -12.54 -18.08
N PRO A 25 2.57 -12.75 -19.16
CA PRO A 25 3.99 -13.06 -19.09
C PRO A 25 4.78 -11.86 -18.54
N LEU A 26 5.83 -12.16 -17.78
CA LEU A 26 6.76 -11.11 -17.35
C LEU A 26 7.61 -10.62 -18.53
N PRO A 27 7.92 -9.32 -18.59
CA PRO A 27 8.88 -8.79 -19.55
C PRO A 27 10.26 -9.46 -19.35
N ALA A 28 11.05 -9.46 -20.42
CA ALA A 28 12.36 -10.13 -20.42
C ALA A 28 13.32 -9.52 -19.39
N ASP A 29 13.22 -8.22 -19.17
CA ASP A 29 13.99 -7.37 -18.26
C ASP A 29 13.30 -7.17 -16.90
N ALA A 30 12.32 -8.00 -16.54
CA ALA A 30 11.65 -7.91 -15.25
C ALA A 30 12.66 -7.88 -14.08
N VAL A 31 12.52 -6.90 -13.21
CA VAL A 31 13.45 -6.62 -12.09
C VAL A 31 13.53 -7.75 -11.06
N TYR A 32 12.52 -8.62 -11.00
CA TYR A 32 12.50 -9.88 -10.28
C TYR A 32 11.43 -10.81 -10.87
N ARG A 33 11.53 -12.12 -10.55
CA ARG A 33 10.62 -13.16 -11.05
C ARG A 33 10.02 -13.93 -9.89
N PRO A 34 8.81 -13.54 -9.41
CA PRO A 34 8.16 -14.20 -8.29
C PRO A 34 7.51 -15.53 -8.71
N ALA A 35 7.11 -16.33 -7.72
CA ALA A 35 6.18 -17.43 -7.94
C ALA A 35 4.81 -16.91 -8.39
N ALA A 36 4.05 -17.74 -9.11
CA ALA A 36 2.69 -17.37 -9.50
C ALA A 36 1.78 -17.24 -8.27
N ALA A 37 1.04 -16.14 -8.22
CA ALA A 37 0.04 -15.84 -7.19
C ALA A 37 -1.14 -15.11 -7.86
N PRO A 38 -1.99 -15.85 -8.60
CA PRO A 38 -3.06 -15.27 -9.40
C PRO A 38 -4.21 -14.77 -8.53
N MET A 39 -5.07 -13.93 -9.11
CA MET A 39 -6.24 -13.34 -8.45
C MET A 39 -7.14 -14.38 -7.79
N SER A 40 -7.29 -15.58 -8.36
CA SER A 40 -8.08 -16.67 -7.76
C SER A 40 -7.57 -17.08 -6.38
N SER A 41 -6.24 -17.15 -6.22
CA SER A 41 -5.62 -17.48 -4.93
C SER A 41 -5.84 -16.39 -3.89
N LEU A 42 -5.74 -15.10 -4.28
CA LEU A 42 -6.05 -13.98 -3.40
C LEU A 42 -7.52 -14.02 -2.94
N LEU A 43 -8.45 -14.29 -3.85
CA LEU A 43 -9.87 -14.38 -3.51
C LEU A 43 -10.17 -15.52 -2.53
N ASP A 44 -9.43 -16.63 -2.60
CA ASP A 44 -9.56 -17.74 -1.66
C ASP A 44 -9.06 -17.37 -0.26
N VAL A 45 -7.95 -16.63 -0.17
CA VAL A 45 -7.44 -16.08 1.11
C VAL A 45 -8.46 -15.09 1.68
N HIS A 46 -8.87 -14.09 0.91
CA HIS A 46 -9.80 -13.06 1.37
C HIS A 46 -11.14 -13.64 1.82
N ARG A 47 -11.65 -14.68 1.15
CA ARG A 47 -12.89 -15.36 1.59
C ARG A 47 -12.75 -15.98 2.97
N LYS A 48 -11.60 -16.60 3.26
CA LYS A 48 -11.31 -17.20 4.59
C LYS A 48 -11.19 -16.14 5.68
N LEU A 49 -10.68 -14.94 5.34
CA LEU A 49 -10.48 -13.82 6.25
C LEU A 49 -11.72 -12.92 6.42
N GLY A 50 -12.80 -13.18 5.67
CA GLY A 50 -13.97 -12.30 5.66
C GLY A 50 -13.71 -10.93 5.04
N ILE A 51 -12.70 -10.84 4.16
CA ILE A 51 -12.38 -9.64 3.39
C ILE A 51 -13.15 -9.69 2.08
N SER A 52 -13.87 -8.63 1.74
CA SER A 52 -14.71 -8.57 0.55
C SER A 52 -14.28 -7.52 -0.46
N ARG A 53 -13.35 -6.64 -0.10
CA ARG A 53 -12.75 -5.61 -0.94
C ARG A 53 -11.24 -5.62 -0.84
N GLY A 54 -10.57 -5.10 -1.86
CA GLY A 54 -9.12 -5.06 -1.83
C GLY A 54 -8.52 -4.02 -2.77
N VAL A 55 -7.23 -3.75 -2.56
CA VAL A 55 -6.42 -2.90 -3.41
C VAL A 55 -5.26 -3.70 -3.96
N LEU A 56 -5.22 -3.82 -5.27
CA LEU A 56 -4.13 -4.44 -6.01
C LEU A 56 -3.08 -3.37 -6.30
N VAL A 57 -1.92 -3.48 -5.68
CA VAL A 57 -0.78 -2.62 -5.96
C VAL A 57 0.05 -3.27 -7.07
N GLN A 58 0.28 -2.53 -8.16
CA GLN A 58 1.08 -3.03 -9.27
C GLN A 58 2.46 -3.51 -8.80
N ALA A 59 2.80 -4.73 -9.15
CA ALA A 59 4.10 -5.30 -8.86
C ALA A 59 5.16 -4.75 -9.83
N ALA A 60 6.34 -4.37 -9.30
CA ALA A 60 7.40 -3.75 -10.12
C ALA A 60 7.91 -4.64 -11.25
N CYS A 61 7.75 -5.96 -11.15
CA CYS A 61 8.14 -6.91 -12.20
C CYS A 61 7.33 -6.78 -13.50
N TYR A 62 6.17 -6.14 -13.48
CA TYR A 62 5.37 -5.84 -14.68
C TYR A 62 5.70 -4.46 -15.30
N GLY A 63 6.51 -3.62 -14.62
CA GLY A 63 6.76 -2.26 -15.09
C GLY A 63 5.47 -1.46 -15.26
N SER A 64 5.29 -0.85 -16.42
CA SER A 64 4.10 -0.09 -16.82
C SER A 64 3.04 -0.93 -17.59
N ASP A 65 3.18 -2.26 -17.64
CA ASP A 65 2.13 -3.13 -18.19
C ASP A 65 1.05 -3.37 -17.14
N HIS A 66 -0.11 -2.74 -17.29
CA HIS A 66 -1.25 -2.80 -16.39
C HIS A 66 -2.24 -3.93 -16.73
N SER A 67 -1.96 -4.77 -17.71
CA SER A 67 -2.92 -5.77 -18.23
C SER A 67 -3.39 -6.74 -17.13
N ALA A 68 -2.47 -7.31 -16.35
CA ALA A 68 -2.80 -8.20 -15.24
C ALA A 68 -3.60 -7.49 -14.14
N LEU A 69 -3.23 -6.24 -13.82
CA LEU A 69 -3.93 -5.43 -12.83
C LEU A 69 -5.37 -5.16 -13.23
N LEU A 70 -5.59 -4.70 -14.46
CA LEU A 70 -6.92 -4.34 -14.97
C LEU A 70 -7.83 -5.56 -15.14
N ASP A 71 -7.30 -6.69 -15.65
CA ASP A 71 -8.05 -7.94 -15.73
C ASP A 71 -8.50 -8.41 -14.35
N ALA A 72 -7.61 -8.38 -13.37
CA ALA A 72 -7.94 -8.79 -12.01
C ALA A 72 -9.02 -7.89 -11.38
N ILE A 73 -8.94 -6.57 -11.55
CA ILE A 73 -9.97 -5.64 -11.07
C ILE A 73 -11.32 -5.94 -11.75
N ALA A 74 -11.34 -6.09 -13.07
CA ALA A 74 -12.55 -6.36 -13.84
C ALA A 74 -13.28 -7.63 -13.35
N ARG A 75 -12.53 -8.71 -13.07
CA ARG A 75 -13.08 -9.98 -12.54
C ARG A 75 -13.75 -9.85 -11.18
N THR A 76 -13.52 -8.78 -10.44
CA THR A 76 -14.13 -8.56 -9.12
C THR A 76 -15.45 -7.81 -9.16
N GLY A 77 -15.91 -7.37 -10.32
CA GLY A 77 -17.14 -6.58 -10.45
C GLY A 77 -17.09 -5.25 -9.68
N GLY A 78 -15.94 -4.59 -9.65
CA GLY A 78 -15.75 -3.28 -9.00
C GLY A 78 -15.52 -3.34 -7.50
N ARG A 79 -15.32 -4.53 -6.91
CA ARG A 79 -15.00 -4.68 -5.48
C ARG A 79 -13.55 -4.33 -5.16
N TYR A 80 -12.65 -4.41 -6.14
CA TYR A 80 -11.23 -4.10 -5.97
C TYR A 80 -10.85 -2.83 -6.71
N ARG A 81 -9.78 -2.21 -6.24
CA ARG A 81 -9.17 -1.02 -6.84
C ARG A 81 -7.71 -1.29 -7.17
N GLY A 82 -7.12 -0.44 -7.99
CA GLY A 82 -5.73 -0.52 -8.39
C GLY A 82 -4.90 0.66 -7.91
N VAL A 83 -3.63 0.40 -7.64
CA VAL A 83 -2.56 1.39 -7.54
C VAL A 83 -1.54 1.04 -8.62
N ALA A 84 -1.37 1.91 -9.61
CA ALA A 84 -0.54 1.68 -10.77
C ALA A 84 0.93 2.11 -10.56
N LEU A 85 1.82 1.59 -11.39
CA LEU A 85 3.15 2.17 -11.62
C LEU A 85 3.09 2.90 -12.96
N LEU A 86 3.48 4.17 -12.98
CA LEU A 86 3.52 4.99 -14.20
C LEU A 86 4.97 5.35 -14.52
N ASP A 87 5.31 5.39 -15.80
CA ASP A 87 6.62 5.87 -16.25
C ASP A 87 6.64 7.37 -16.58
N GLY A 88 5.47 8.01 -16.58
CA GLY A 88 5.28 9.44 -16.82
C GLY A 88 5.10 9.82 -18.27
N SER A 89 5.02 8.84 -19.18
CA SER A 89 4.72 9.06 -20.60
C SER A 89 3.23 8.96 -20.92
N GLU A 90 2.41 8.53 -19.96
CA GLU A 90 0.99 8.26 -20.19
C GLU A 90 0.23 9.52 -20.60
N SER A 91 -0.55 9.40 -21.67
CA SER A 91 -1.49 10.44 -22.10
C SER A 91 -2.67 10.58 -21.11
N ASP A 92 -3.41 11.69 -21.21
CA ASP A 92 -4.61 11.88 -20.38
C ASP A 92 -5.70 10.85 -20.72
N ASP A 93 -5.75 10.37 -21.96
CA ASP A 93 -6.67 9.30 -22.36
C ASP A 93 -6.29 7.97 -21.70
N GLN A 94 -5.00 7.64 -21.63
CA GLN A 94 -4.53 6.45 -20.93
C GLN A 94 -4.80 6.53 -19.43
N LEU A 95 -4.59 7.68 -18.79
CA LEU A 95 -4.94 7.88 -17.38
C LEU A 95 -6.46 7.75 -17.12
N ARG A 96 -7.30 8.27 -18.03
CA ARG A 96 -8.76 8.07 -17.97
C ARG A 96 -9.14 6.61 -18.10
N ALA A 97 -8.55 5.88 -19.03
CA ALA A 97 -8.80 4.44 -19.20
C ALA A 97 -8.41 3.64 -17.96
N LEU A 98 -7.28 3.96 -17.31
CA LEU A 98 -6.89 3.36 -16.04
C LEU A 98 -7.89 3.70 -14.92
N HIS A 99 -8.38 4.95 -14.85
CA HIS A 99 -9.39 5.36 -13.89
C HIS A 99 -10.70 4.59 -14.05
N GLU A 100 -11.20 4.48 -15.29
CA GLU A 100 -12.39 3.69 -15.65
C GLU A 100 -12.18 2.20 -15.35
N GLY A 101 -10.95 1.70 -15.52
CA GLY A 101 -10.53 0.35 -15.14
C GLY A 101 -10.42 0.11 -13.62
N GLY A 102 -10.66 1.14 -12.78
CA GLY A 102 -10.69 1.03 -11.32
C GLY A 102 -9.39 1.41 -10.61
N VAL A 103 -8.42 1.99 -11.29
CA VAL A 103 -7.21 2.55 -10.65
C VAL A 103 -7.58 3.81 -9.86
N ARG A 104 -7.04 3.94 -8.65
CA ARG A 104 -7.29 5.07 -7.73
C ARG A 104 -6.03 5.65 -7.12
N GLY A 105 -4.86 5.22 -7.57
CA GLY A 105 -3.60 5.76 -7.10
C GLY A 105 -2.42 5.31 -7.94
N ILE A 106 -1.27 5.94 -7.67
CA ILE A 106 0.02 5.53 -8.22
C ILE A 106 1.00 5.27 -7.09
N ARG A 107 2.04 4.47 -7.34
CA ARG A 107 3.11 4.23 -6.37
C ARG A 107 4.44 4.77 -6.89
N PHE A 108 5.12 5.56 -6.06
CA PHE A 108 6.53 5.89 -6.22
C PHE A 108 7.38 5.02 -5.30
N ASN A 109 8.44 4.48 -5.84
CA ASN A 109 9.31 3.54 -5.14
C ASN A 109 10.70 4.13 -4.94
N PHE A 110 11.07 4.34 -3.67
CA PHE A 110 12.36 4.90 -3.26
C PHE A 110 13.32 3.85 -2.70
N MET A 111 12.96 2.56 -2.74
CA MET A 111 13.85 1.49 -2.27
C MET A 111 15.08 1.37 -3.18
N GLY A 112 16.28 1.36 -2.61
CA GLY A 112 17.58 1.57 -3.29
C GLY A 112 17.87 0.70 -4.51
N HIS A 113 17.34 -0.53 -4.58
CA HIS A 113 17.48 -1.40 -5.76
C HIS A 113 16.46 -1.12 -6.85
N LEU A 114 15.50 -0.20 -6.59
CA LEU A 114 14.41 0.19 -7.47
C LEU A 114 14.41 1.71 -7.73
N ALA A 115 15.27 2.46 -7.04
CA ALA A 115 15.42 3.90 -7.19
C ALA A 115 16.43 4.19 -8.32
N ALA A 116 15.93 4.69 -9.46
CA ALA A 116 16.72 5.54 -10.34
C ALA A 116 17.03 6.88 -9.64
N GLU A 117 17.89 7.73 -10.19
CA GLU A 117 18.03 9.12 -9.71
C GLU A 117 16.65 9.75 -9.63
N VAL A 118 16.24 10.15 -8.41
CA VAL A 118 14.87 10.59 -8.15
C VAL A 118 14.75 12.07 -8.51
N ASP A 119 14.16 12.35 -9.65
CA ASP A 119 13.72 13.70 -10.03
C ASP A 119 12.39 14.02 -9.32
N LEU A 120 12.49 14.69 -8.17
CA LEU A 120 11.33 15.06 -7.34
C LEU A 120 10.35 16.01 -8.06
N ASP A 121 10.82 16.86 -8.95
CA ASP A 121 9.97 17.81 -9.70
C ASP A 121 9.14 17.07 -10.74
N ARG A 122 9.75 16.10 -11.42
CA ARG A 122 9.03 15.20 -12.34
C ARG A 122 7.97 14.38 -11.61
N LEU A 123 8.32 13.76 -10.49
CA LEU A 123 7.37 12.99 -9.68
C LEU A 123 6.25 13.88 -9.12
N ARG A 124 6.56 15.11 -8.71
CA ARG A 124 5.56 16.08 -8.26
C ARG A 124 4.57 16.41 -9.37
N THR A 125 5.06 16.65 -10.59
CA THR A 125 4.22 16.92 -11.75
C THR A 125 3.27 15.74 -12.02
N GLN A 126 3.74 14.50 -11.91
CA GLN A 126 2.88 13.31 -12.01
C GLN A 126 1.84 13.27 -10.88
N ALA A 127 2.26 13.53 -9.63
CA ALA A 127 1.38 13.55 -8.47
C ALA A 127 0.26 14.59 -8.62
N GLU A 128 0.58 15.80 -9.08
CA GLU A 128 -0.40 16.86 -9.36
C GLU A 128 -1.37 16.46 -10.48
N ARG A 129 -0.86 15.78 -11.52
CA ARG A 129 -1.66 15.33 -12.65
C ARG A 129 -2.68 14.26 -12.25
N VAL A 130 -2.27 13.25 -11.49
CA VAL A 130 -3.17 12.20 -11.04
C VAL A 130 -4.10 12.67 -9.92
N GLY A 131 -3.68 13.66 -9.12
CA GLY A 131 -4.52 14.30 -8.13
C GLY A 131 -5.78 14.93 -8.71
N LYS A 132 -5.73 15.44 -9.95
CA LYS A 132 -6.89 15.96 -10.68
C LYS A 132 -7.93 14.88 -11.01
N LEU A 133 -7.54 13.61 -11.00
CA LEU A 133 -8.45 12.46 -11.14
C LEU A 133 -8.97 11.95 -9.78
N GLY A 134 -8.59 12.61 -8.68
CA GLY A 134 -8.91 12.15 -7.32
C GLY A 134 -8.04 10.98 -6.86
N TRP A 135 -6.93 10.69 -7.54
CA TRP A 135 -6.04 9.62 -7.11
C TRP A 135 -5.08 10.08 -6.02
N HIS A 136 -4.67 9.12 -5.20
CA HIS A 136 -3.60 9.31 -4.23
C HIS A 136 -2.24 8.84 -4.78
N VAL A 137 -1.18 9.25 -4.09
CA VAL A 137 0.18 8.75 -4.34
C VAL A 137 0.65 7.92 -3.15
N LEU A 138 1.04 6.68 -3.40
CA LEU A 138 1.63 5.77 -2.43
C LEU A 138 3.15 5.94 -2.45
N LEU A 139 3.75 6.32 -1.33
CA LEU A 139 5.19 6.52 -1.18
C LEU A 139 5.81 5.29 -0.52
N HIS A 140 6.51 4.47 -1.30
CA HIS A 140 7.18 3.26 -0.81
C HIS A 140 8.68 3.51 -0.65
N GLY A 141 9.15 3.52 0.57
CA GLY A 141 10.55 3.73 0.93
C GLY A 141 10.74 3.67 2.43
N ARG A 142 11.99 3.79 2.88
CA ARG A 142 12.32 3.98 4.30
C ARG A 142 11.99 5.43 4.70
N LEU A 143 11.73 5.68 5.99
CA LEU A 143 11.43 7.03 6.49
C LEU A 143 12.46 8.05 6.04
N ALA A 144 13.76 7.74 6.11
CA ALA A 144 14.84 8.62 5.65
C ALA A 144 14.74 9.02 4.16
N GLN A 145 14.02 8.23 3.34
CA GLN A 145 13.81 8.51 1.92
C GLN A 145 12.47 9.21 1.67
N VAL A 146 11.44 8.88 2.45
CA VAL A 146 10.07 9.39 2.27
C VAL A 146 9.90 10.77 2.91
N LEU A 147 10.49 11.05 4.07
CA LEU A 147 10.34 12.32 4.77
C LEU A 147 10.81 13.52 3.94
N PRO A 148 11.97 13.50 3.26
CA PRO A 148 12.37 14.60 2.36
C PRO A 148 11.35 14.86 1.24
N VAL A 149 10.66 13.83 0.75
CA VAL A 149 9.60 13.99 -0.24
C VAL A 149 8.36 14.66 0.37
N LEU A 150 7.96 14.23 1.57
CA LEU A 150 6.85 14.87 2.29
C LEU A 150 7.15 16.34 2.59
N ASP A 151 8.39 16.68 2.95
CA ASP A 151 8.82 18.05 3.17
C ASP A 151 8.75 18.89 1.88
N ALA A 152 9.32 18.39 0.79
CA ALA A 152 9.31 19.09 -0.50
C ALA A 152 7.88 19.29 -1.04
N TRP A 153 6.96 18.40 -0.68
CA TRP A 153 5.58 18.40 -1.17
C TRP A 153 4.53 18.84 -0.14
N ARG A 154 4.92 19.62 0.87
CA ARG A 154 3.99 20.13 1.90
C ARG A 154 2.78 20.85 1.31
N ALA A 155 2.98 21.60 0.22
CA ALA A 155 1.91 22.34 -0.46
C ALA A 155 1.14 21.52 -1.50
N LEU A 156 1.50 20.25 -1.69
CA LEU A 156 0.81 19.40 -2.66
C LEU A 156 -0.58 19.02 -2.14
N GLU A 157 -1.62 19.28 -2.93
CA GLU A 157 -3.02 18.98 -2.59
C GLU A 157 -3.36 17.50 -2.74
N THR A 158 -2.61 16.76 -3.56
CA THR A 158 -2.80 15.32 -3.76
C THR A 158 -2.58 14.56 -2.45
N LEU A 159 -3.45 13.60 -2.17
CA LEU A 159 -3.31 12.73 -1.01
C LEU A 159 -2.04 11.88 -1.13
N LEU A 160 -1.22 11.87 -0.08
CA LEU A 160 -0.02 11.03 0.00
C LEU A 160 -0.21 9.95 1.07
N VAL A 161 0.08 8.72 0.71
CA VAL A 161 0.00 7.56 1.61
C VAL A 161 1.41 7.04 1.86
N VAL A 162 1.87 7.04 3.08
CA VAL A 162 3.15 6.41 3.47
C VAL A 162 2.94 4.91 3.55
N ASP A 163 3.62 4.16 2.70
CA ASP A 163 3.50 2.71 2.60
C ASP A 163 4.30 1.99 3.70
N HIS A 164 3.76 0.88 4.23
CA HIS A 164 4.43 0.04 5.21
C HIS A 164 5.02 0.82 6.40
N MET A 165 4.28 1.84 6.89
CA MET A 165 4.71 2.71 8.01
C MET A 165 6.06 3.41 7.77
N GLY A 166 6.47 3.57 6.50
CA GLY A 166 7.79 4.09 6.13
C GLY A 166 8.94 3.15 6.47
N ARG A 167 8.65 1.85 6.64
CA ARG A 167 9.65 0.80 6.93
C ARG A 167 10.68 1.23 7.98
N PRO A 168 10.29 1.47 9.22
CA PRO A 168 11.20 1.84 10.30
C PRO A 168 12.02 0.64 10.79
N ASP A 169 12.45 -0.22 9.86
CA ASP A 169 13.33 -1.35 10.10
C ASP A 169 14.73 -0.84 10.43
N GLY A 170 15.09 -0.98 11.68
CA GLY A 170 16.27 -0.45 12.35
C GLY A 170 17.63 -0.98 11.95
N VAL A 171 17.82 -1.41 10.69
CA VAL A 171 19.05 -2.10 10.29
C VAL A 171 20.25 -1.14 10.21
N ASP A 172 20.04 0.18 10.02
CA ASP A 172 21.14 1.11 9.76
C ASP A 172 21.10 2.39 10.62
N SER A 173 20.22 2.52 11.61
CA SER A 173 20.11 3.73 12.42
C SER A 173 20.07 3.43 13.93
N SER A 174 20.65 4.32 14.74
CA SER A 174 20.51 4.27 16.20
C SER A 174 19.05 4.47 16.62
N GLU A 175 18.65 3.96 17.78
CA GLU A 175 17.29 4.19 18.33
C GLU A 175 16.91 5.67 18.42
N SER A 176 17.89 6.57 18.66
CA SER A 176 17.65 8.00 18.68
C SER A 176 17.30 8.54 17.30
N ALA A 177 18.02 8.14 16.25
CA ALA A 177 17.74 8.55 14.88
C ALA A 177 16.37 8.03 14.40
N GLN A 178 15.99 6.82 14.77
CA GLN A 178 14.65 6.29 14.46
C GLN A 178 13.55 7.08 15.14
N ARG A 179 13.74 7.46 16.42
CA ARG A 179 12.77 8.29 17.14
C ARG A 179 12.59 9.67 16.49
N GLU A 180 13.69 10.28 16.00
CA GLU A 180 13.61 11.54 15.27
C GLU A 180 12.80 11.41 13.98
N LEU A 181 13.07 10.38 13.17
CA LEU A 181 12.32 10.12 11.94
C LEU A 181 10.83 9.84 12.21
N LEU A 182 10.50 9.12 13.27
CA LEU A 182 9.11 8.89 13.67
C LEU A 182 8.43 10.18 14.16
N TRP A 183 9.14 11.02 14.88
CA TRP A 183 8.64 12.33 15.30
C TRP A 183 8.29 13.21 14.08
N ASP A 184 9.17 13.24 13.08
CA ASP A 184 8.94 13.99 11.84
C ASP A 184 7.74 13.40 11.06
N LEU A 185 7.61 12.07 10.99
CA LEU A 185 6.43 11.43 10.41
C LEU A 185 5.15 11.85 11.12
N HIS A 186 5.15 11.87 12.45
CA HIS A 186 4.01 12.33 13.25
C HIS A 186 3.61 13.77 12.92
N ALA A 187 4.60 14.68 12.76
CA ALA A 187 4.34 16.06 12.34
C ALA A 187 3.66 16.13 10.96
N HIS A 188 4.10 15.29 10.01
CA HIS A 188 3.45 15.19 8.71
C HIS A 188 2.03 14.62 8.79
N LEU A 189 1.78 13.63 9.64
CA LEU A 189 0.46 13.04 9.82
C LEU A 189 -0.58 13.98 10.45
N GLN A 190 -0.20 15.17 10.92
CA GLN A 190 -1.17 16.21 11.31
C GLN A 190 -1.87 16.84 10.10
N ASP A 191 -1.27 16.77 8.91
CA ASP A 191 -1.90 17.20 7.66
C ASP A 191 -2.95 16.17 7.20
N GLN A 192 -4.19 16.61 6.97
CA GLN A 192 -5.31 15.74 6.56
C GLN A 192 -5.09 15.06 5.20
N ARG A 193 -4.12 15.51 4.42
CA ARG A 193 -3.74 14.94 3.13
C ARG A 193 -2.70 13.82 3.26
N ARG A 194 -2.22 13.52 4.47
CA ARG A 194 -1.20 12.51 4.75
C ARG A 194 -1.82 11.30 5.42
N TRP A 195 -1.66 10.17 4.78
CA TRP A 195 -2.20 8.88 5.19
C TRP A 195 -1.08 7.92 5.54
N ILE A 196 -1.39 6.92 6.33
CA ILE A 196 -0.45 5.87 6.72
C ILE A 196 -1.03 4.48 6.45
N LYS A 197 -0.23 3.59 5.89
CA LYS A 197 -0.61 2.19 5.69
C LYS A 197 0.07 1.33 6.75
N LEU A 198 -0.73 0.74 7.61
CA LEU A 198 -0.33 -0.17 8.69
C LEU A 198 -0.17 -1.58 8.14
N SER A 199 0.92 -1.81 7.40
CA SER A 199 1.26 -3.07 6.74
C SER A 199 2.75 -3.35 6.85
N GLY A 200 3.19 -4.57 6.54
CA GLY A 200 4.61 -4.92 6.51
C GLY A 200 5.25 -5.09 7.88
N VAL A 201 4.47 -5.33 8.93
CA VAL A 201 5.00 -5.64 10.28
C VAL A 201 5.88 -6.91 10.27
N ASP A 202 5.55 -7.85 9.39
CA ASP A 202 6.29 -9.07 9.11
C ASP A 202 7.69 -8.82 8.53
N ARG A 203 7.91 -7.66 7.92
CA ARG A 203 9.18 -7.28 7.27
C ARG A 203 10.13 -6.50 8.18
N MET A 204 9.61 -6.00 9.30
CA MET A 204 10.35 -5.11 10.20
C MET A 204 11.11 -5.85 11.29
N MET A 205 10.79 -7.13 11.49
CA MET A 205 11.26 -7.89 12.64
C MET A 205 12.25 -8.98 12.26
N SER A 206 13.15 -9.30 13.20
CA SER A 206 14.09 -10.43 13.04
C SER A 206 13.31 -11.75 12.97
N PRO A 207 13.73 -12.71 12.13
CA PRO A 207 13.08 -14.01 12.01
C PRO A 207 12.96 -14.81 13.32
N SER A 208 13.73 -14.45 14.34
CA SER A 208 13.76 -15.13 15.66
C SER A 208 12.80 -14.54 16.70
N ALA A 209 12.23 -13.36 16.44
CA ALA A 209 11.27 -12.71 17.34
C ALA A 209 9.81 -13.08 16.98
N ARG A 210 8.87 -12.88 17.90
CA ARG A 210 7.44 -12.85 17.59
C ARG A 210 7.15 -11.49 16.97
N PRO A 211 7.17 -11.35 15.67
CA PRO A 211 7.40 -10.05 15.00
C PRO A 211 6.31 -9.02 15.32
N TRP A 212 5.07 -9.47 15.41
CA TRP A 212 3.94 -8.58 15.58
C TRP A 212 3.88 -7.89 16.94
N GLN A 213 4.24 -8.58 18.01
CA GLN A 213 4.20 -8.03 19.36
C GLN A 213 5.19 -6.88 19.56
N GLU A 214 6.36 -6.96 18.93
CA GLU A 214 7.36 -5.89 19.00
C GLU A 214 6.94 -4.66 18.18
N ALA A 215 6.15 -4.84 17.12
CA ALA A 215 5.62 -3.74 16.32
C ALA A 215 4.40 -3.06 16.95
N GLU A 216 3.75 -3.66 17.96
CA GLU A 216 2.50 -3.14 18.53
C GLU A 216 2.62 -1.68 19.02
N PRO A 217 3.66 -1.26 19.76
CA PRO A 217 3.77 0.13 20.20
C PRO A 217 3.82 1.12 19.04
N LEU A 218 4.58 0.79 17.99
CA LEU A 218 4.70 1.62 16.79
C LEU A 218 3.35 1.73 16.06
N VAL A 219 2.66 0.61 15.85
CA VAL A 219 1.38 0.61 15.13
C VAL A 219 0.33 1.41 15.90
N ARG A 220 0.27 1.26 17.23
CA ARG A 220 -0.62 2.06 18.10
C ARG A 220 -0.35 3.54 18.02
N ASP A 221 0.91 3.91 18.02
CA ASP A 221 1.37 5.29 17.96
C ASP A 221 0.99 5.96 16.63
N LEU A 222 1.25 5.28 15.51
CA LEU A 222 0.86 5.77 14.18
C LEU A 222 -0.67 5.81 13.97
N LEU A 223 -1.39 4.82 14.52
CA LEU A 223 -2.85 4.83 14.50
C LEU A 223 -3.40 6.02 15.30
N ALA A 224 -2.83 6.31 16.48
CA ALA A 224 -3.22 7.47 17.28
C ALA A 224 -2.92 8.81 16.58
N ALA A 225 -1.84 8.89 15.80
CA ALA A 225 -1.48 10.09 15.03
C ALA A 225 -2.44 10.38 13.87
N ALA A 226 -3.02 9.34 13.27
CA ALA A 226 -3.88 9.48 12.09
C ALA A 226 -5.07 8.49 12.11
N PRO A 227 -5.96 8.49 13.12
CA PRO A 227 -6.99 7.47 13.29
C PRO A 227 -7.95 7.38 12.12
N GLU A 228 -8.25 8.51 11.48
CA GLU A 228 -9.13 8.56 10.32
C GLU A 228 -8.41 8.38 8.97
N ARG A 229 -7.10 8.23 8.98
CA ARG A 229 -6.25 8.13 7.77
C ARG A 229 -5.26 6.98 7.83
N ALA A 230 -5.47 6.06 8.76
CA ALA A 230 -4.76 4.79 8.84
C ALA A 230 -5.57 3.71 8.10
N ILE A 231 -4.90 2.97 7.23
CA ILE A 231 -5.47 1.84 6.49
C ILE A 231 -4.57 0.61 6.68
N TRP A 232 -5.12 -0.58 6.53
CA TRP A 232 -4.38 -1.82 6.65
C TRP A 232 -4.21 -2.55 5.31
N GLY A 233 -3.17 -3.38 5.18
CA GLY A 233 -2.96 -4.30 4.08
C GLY A 233 -2.08 -5.47 4.50
N SER A 234 -2.37 -6.67 3.95
CA SER A 234 -1.62 -7.89 4.23
C SER A 234 -0.23 -7.91 3.60
N ASP A 235 -0.09 -7.28 2.46
CA ASP A 235 1.05 -7.41 1.54
C ASP A 235 1.13 -8.80 0.90
N TRP A 236 -0.03 -9.52 0.83
CA TRP A 236 -0.11 -10.79 0.12
C TRP A 236 0.38 -10.68 -1.33
N PRO A 237 1.12 -11.62 -1.89
CA PRO A 237 1.57 -12.90 -1.34
C PRO A 237 2.93 -12.84 -0.65
N HIS A 238 3.28 -11.71 -0.01
CA HIS A 238 4.52 -11.47 0.74
C HIS A 238 5.77 -11.59 -0.13
N PRO A 239 5.88 -10.81 -1.22
CA PRO A 239 7.00 -10.92 -2.16
C PRO A 239 8.34 -10.64 -1.45
N ASN A 240 9.38 -11.38 -1.84
CA ASN A 240 10.75 -11.23 -1.33
C ASN A 240 10.95 -11.55 0.16
N ILE A 241 10.00 -12.20 0.83
CA ILE A 241 10.25 -12.77 2.16
C ILE A 241 11.16 -13.98 2.01
N GLN A 242 12.21 -14.00 2.83
CA GLN A 242 13.10 -15.16 2.96
C GLN A 242 12.68 -15.95 4.21
N GLY A 243 12.35 -17.21 4.03
CA GLY A 243 11.87 -18.09 5.11
C GLY A 243 10.36 -18.34 5.05
N ASP A 244 9.75 -18.51 6.21
CA ASP A 244 8.33 -18.83 6.30
C ASP A 244 7.47 -17.62 5.93
N VAL A 245 6.50 -17.85 5.05
CA VAL A 245 5.52 -16.84 4.66
C VAL A 245 4.59 -16.58 5.86
N PRO A 246 4.30 -15.31 6.18
CA PRO A 246 3.38 -14.97 7.26
C PRO A 246 1.99 -15.58 7.07
N ASP A 247 1.32 -15.86 8.17
CA ASP A 247 -0.09 -16.24 8.19
C ASP A 247 -0.95 -14.97 8.15
N ASP A 248 -1.65 -14.75 7.03
CA ASP A 248 -2.51 -13.59 6.84
C ASP A 248 -3.62 -13.46 7.90
N ALA A 249 -4.09 -14.57 8.46
CA ALA A 249 -5.07 -14.52 9.54
C ALA A 249 -4.47 -13.92 10.81
N LYS A 250 -3.21 -14.26 11.11
CA LYS A 250 -2.50 -13.67 12.27
C LYS A 250 -2.16 -12.20 12.06
N LEU A 251 -1.86 -11.78 10.82
CA LEU A 251 -1.68 -10.37 10.50
C LEU A 251 -2.96 -9.56 10.72
N LEU A 252 -4.09 -10.12 10.32
CA LEU A 252 -5.40 -9.50 10.52
C LEU A 252 -5.79 -9.48 12.01
N GLU A 253 -5.61 -10.59 12.76
CA GLU A 253 -5.83 -10.64 14.21
C GLU A 253 -4.95 -9.63 14.95
N PHE A 254 -3.71 -9.48 14.52
CA PHE A 254 -2.79 -8.49 15.10
C PHE A 254 -3.32 -7.07 14.96
N ILE A 255 -3.68 -6.63 13.75
CA ILE A 255 -4.18 -5.26 13.55
C ILE A 255 -5.48 -5.02 14.31
N GLU A 256 -6.39 -6.00 14.36
CA GLU A 256 -7.62 -5.89 15.14
C GLU A 256 -7.33 -5.71 16.65
N SER A 257 -6.34 -6.44 17.17
CA SER A 257 -5.95 -6.32 18.59
C SER A 257 -5.29 -4.99 18.88
N VAL A 258 -4.43 -4.50 17.98
CA VAL A 258 -3.73 -3.22 18.12
C VAL A 258 -4.69 -2.04 18.06
N CYS A 259 -5.77 -2.11 17.30
CA CYS A 259 -6.80 -1.07 17.25
C CYS A 259 -7.47 -0.84 18.62
N GLY A 260 -7.41 -1.80 19.53
CA GLY A 260 -7.90 -1.62 20.91
C GLY A 260 -9.42 -1.60 21.05
N GLY A 261 -10.16 -1.89 19.97
CA GLY A 261 -11.62 -2.00 20.01
C GLY A 261 -12.25 -2.07 18.63
N PRO A 262 -13.53 -2.52 18.56
CA PRO A 262 -14.20 -2.79 17.29
C PRO A 262 -14.44 -1.53 16.44
N GLU A 263 -14.61 -0.37 17.06
CA GLU A 263 -14.84 0.91 16.37
C GLU A 263 -13.59 1.32 15.57
N ALA A 264 -12.41 1.35 16.23
CA ALA A 264 -11.15 1.69 15.57
C ALA A 264 -10.74 0.64 14.53
N ALA A 265 -11.00 -0.64 14.79
CA ALA A 265 -10.80 -1.69 13.78
C ALA A 265 -11.71 -1.49 12.57
N HIS A 266 -12.96 -1.08 12.78
CA HIS A 266 -13.89 -0.74 11.70
C HIS A 266 -13.41 0.49 10.91
N ASP A 267 -12.84 1.50 11.57
CA ASP A 267 -12.24 2.63 10.87
C ASP A 267 -11.11 2.18 9.93
N VAL A 268 -10.15 1.44 10.45
CA VAL A 268 -8.96 1.01 9.71
C VAL A 268 -9.30 0.04 8.56
N LEU A 269 -10.26 -0.86 8.78
CA LEU A 269 -10.58 -1.93 7.83
C LEU A 269 -11.75 -1.61 6.89
N VAL A 270 -12.55 -0.59 7.18
CA VAL A 270 -13.77 -0.30 6.41
C VAL A 270 -13.89 1.19 6.05
N ARG A 271 -14.03 2.08 7.06
CA ARG A 271 -14.39 3.49 6.80
C ARG A 271 -13.26 4.26 6.12
N ASN A 272 -12.02 4.12 6.60
CA ASN A 272 -10.86 4.80 6.02
C ASN A 272 -10.57 4.32 4.59
N PRO A 273 -10.52 2.99 4.31
CA PRO A 273 -10.43 2.50 2.94
C PRO A 273 -11.52 3.00 2.02
N LEU A 274 -12.76 3.04 2.49
CA LEU A 274 -13.89 3.54 1.70
C LEU A 274 -13.72 5.03 1.33
N ARG A 275 -13.17 5.86 2.24
CA ARG A 275 -12.88 7.28 1.95
C ARG A 275 -11.76 7.47 0.94
N LEU A 276 -10.76 6.58 0.93
CA LEU A 276 -9.61 6.71 0.05
C LEU A 276 -9.83 6.09 -1.34
N TYR A 277 -10.58 5.00 -1.43
CA TYR A 277 -10.73 4.17 -2.63
C TYR A 277 -12.16 4.06 -3.16
N GLY A 278 -13.14 4.49 -2.41
CA GLY A 278 -14.56 4.33 -2.70
C GLY A 278 -15.12 5.07 -3.91
#